data_3f84ae0d30c4c0160f234244433556c0
#
_entry.id   3f84ae0d30c4c0160f234244433556c0
#
_cell.length_a   1.000
_cell.length_b   1.000
_cell.length_c   1.000
_cell.angle_alpha   90.00
_cell.angle_beta   90.00
_cell.angle_gamma   90.00
#
_symmetry.space_group_name_H-M   'P 1'
#
loop_
_entity.id
_entity.type
_entity.pdbx_description
1 polymer ?
#
loop_
_entity_poly.entity_id
_entity_poly.type
_entity_poly.pdbx_seq_one_letter_code
_entity_poly.pdbx_strand_id
1 'polypeptide(L)'
;MDNKKAVGSSSTQTGTPQKTVGQYLFDCLKLEGITDIFGVAGDYNFTLLDNLERYNGIRFISGRNELNSGYAADGYARIKGISALITTFGVGELSACNAIAGANSENVPIIHIVGAPPDKDQKEHKLMHHTLMDGNFDVFRKVYEHIAVYTAVITPENAKIEIPAAIRISKEKKKPVYLVVADDLVTKQITSREEPIPPLPMSNLKTLQAAADHVRQLLERAHRPVILVDVKTMHFVLQTAVRQLADAMNVPVVTMMFGKGAFDETHQNYIGMYLGSFGSFEVQSIVENADCIIAVGMVWADTNTANFTAKLNPLVTVNIQPDMVKVAEAEYPNVLATDMLQAVQKAGYKGKGVMGKLSFPYDHVTASHDEPLMAACYYPRFQRMLKESDIVIAETGTFYNGMAEVRLPSNVTYIGQGGWESIGYATPSAFGACIAAPERRVLLFTGDGSLQLTAQEISSMLYYGCKPIIFVLNNDGYTIEKYLNVQTDNQKYNQIPQWSYTKLAEAFGGNAFTVTVRTYGELDQAITQAEKERAERLCIIEMIAGNPMDAPEYMRRMRSYMEKQEIQRSQK
;
A
#
# COMPACT_ATOMS: atom_id res chain seq x y z
N MET A 1 49.38 -31.55 61.82
CA MET A 1 48.49 -30.43 62.03
C MET A 1 48.16 -29.84 60.67
N ASP A 2 47.10 -30.36 60.07
CA ASP A 2 46.70 -30.05 58.72
C ASP A 2 45.72 -28.89 58.70
N ASN A 3 46.09 -27.82 58.03
CA ASN A 3 45.20 -26.69 57.77
C ASN A 3 44.64 -26.83 56.35
N LYS A 4 43.45 -27.40 56.18
CA LYS A 4 42.69 -27.36 54.96
C LYS A 4 42.01 -26.00 54.85
N LYS A 5 42.47 -25.14 53.94
CA LYS A 5 41.73 -23.96 53.48
C LYS A 5 40.62 -24.41 52.54
N ALA A 6 39.38 -24.10 52.89
CA ALA A 6 38.22 -24.26 52.05
C ALA A 6 38.29 -23.23 50.91
N VAL A 7 38.29 -23.69 49.66
CA VAL A 7 38.14 -22.88 48.46
C VAL A 7 36.65 -22.64 48.27
N GLY A 8 36.21 -21.40 48.52
CA GLY A 8 34.87 -20.97 48.20
C GLY A 8 34.63 -20.94 46.68
N SER A 9 33.73 -21.77 46.20
CA SER A 9 33.27 -21.71 44.80
C SER A 9 32.38 -20.49 44.63
N SER A 10 32.93 -19.44 44.02
CA SER A 10 32.12 -18.34 43.52
C SER A 10 31.36 -18.84 42.27
N SER A 11 30.10 -19.14 42.42
CA SER A 11 29.19 -19.34 41.29
C SER A 11 29.04 -18.00 40.55
N THR A 12 29.81 -17.80 39.50
CA THR A 12 29.53 -16.76 38.50
C THR A 12 28.20 -17.14 37.82
N GLN A 13 27.12 -16.57 38.27
CA GLN A 13 25.89 -16.50 37.48
C GLN A 13 26.21 -15.68 36.22
N THR A 14 26.45 -16.38 35.10
CA THR A 14 26.47 -15.78 33.77
C THR A 14 25.04 -15.45 33.36
N GLY A 15 24.45 -14.46 34.03
CA GLY A 15 23.18 -13.88 33.60
C GLY A 15 23.40 -13.20 32.25
N THR A 16 22.61 -13.57 31.25
CA THR A 16 22.53 -12.82 29.98
C THR A 16 22.32 -11.34 30.31
N PRO A 17 23.08 -10.39 29.74
CA PRO A 17 22.92 -8.97 30.04
C PRO A 17 21.46 -8.57 29.84
N GLN A 18 20.87 -7.92 30.84
CA GLN A 18 19.48 -7.52 30.82
C GLN A 18 19.33 -6.39 29.78
N LYS A 19 18.48 -6.61 28.75
CA LYS A 19 18.28 -5.64 27.65
C LYS A 19 17.53 -4.40 28.11
N THR A 20 17.82 -3.26 27.50
CA THR A 20 17.03 -2.03 27.68
C THR A 20 15.75 -2.07 26.82
N VAL A 21 14.78 -1.18 27.12
CA VAL A 21 13.55 -1.05 26.35
C VAL A 21 13.85 -0.81 24.86
N GLY A 22 14.75 0.14 24.54
CA GLY A 22 15.14 0.43 23.15
C GLY A 22 15.80 -0.75 22.45
N GLN A 23 16.74 -1.43 23.12
CA GLN A 23 17.38 -2.62 22.54
C GLN A 23 16.39 -3.74 22.25
N TYR A 24 15.45 -3.99 23.16
CA TYR A 24 14.44 -5.03 22.97
C TYR A 24 13.47 -4.69 21.84
N LEU A 25 13.06 -3.42 21.76
CA LEU A 25 12.23 -2.93 20.64
C LEU A 25 12.89 -3.21 19.29
N PHE A 26 14.17 -2.85 19.13
CA PHE A 26 14.89 -3.08 17.87
C PHE A 26 15.14 -4.56 17.60
N ASP A 27 15.36 -5.37 18.63
CA ASP A 27 15.46 -6.83 18.46
C ASP A 27 14.16 -7.41 17.90
N CYS A 28 13.00 -6.99 18.43
CA CYS A 28 11.70 -7.42 17.95
C CYS A 28 11.45 -6.98 16.49
N LEU A 29 11.78 -5.74 16.14
CA LEU A 29 11.64 -5.24 14.77
C LEU A 29 12.56 -5.99 13.80
N LYS A 30 13.80 -6.26 14.20
CA LYS A 30 14.77 -7.02 13.39
C LYS A 30 14.34 -8.46 13.15
N LEU A 31 13.74 -9.12 14.15
CA LEU A 31 13.21 -10.49 14.03
C LEU A 31 12.09 -10.55 12.97
N GLU A 32 11.37 -9.47 12.76
CA GLU A 32 10.35 -9.35 11.71
C GLU A 32 10.92 -8.96 10.33
N GLY A 33 12.24 -8.86 10.20
CA GLY A 33 12.92 -8.53 8.96
C GLY A 33 12.92 -7.03 8.62
N ILE A 34 12.59 -6.16 9.58
CA ILE A 34 12.70 -4.71 9.39
C ILE A 34 14.17 -4.32 9.49
N THR A 35 14.74 -3.85 8.40
CA THR A 35 16.14 -3.40 8.28
C THR A 35 16.27 -1.88 8.16
N ASP A 36 15.16 -1.20 7.92
CA ASP A 36 15.12 0.23 7.70
C ASP A 36 13.91 0.83 8.42
N ILE A 37 14.12 1.88 9.22
CA ILE A 37 13.09 2.60 9.95
C ILE A 37 13.05 4.02 9.43
N PHE A 38 11.87 4.45 8.98
CA PHE A 38 11.65 5.80 8.47
C PHE A 38 11.33 6.78 9.59
N GLY A 39 11.58 8.07 9.38
CA GLY A 39 11.20 9.08 10.37
C GLY A 39 11.88 10.41 10.18
N VAL A 40 11.65 11.29 11.17
CA VAL A 40 12.29 12.59 11.30
C VAL A 40 12.79 12.74 12.74
N ALA A 41 14.02 13.23 12.90
CA ALA A 41 14.59 13.49 14.21
C ALA A 41 13.88 14.67 14.91
N GLY A 42 13.60 14.51 16.18
CA GLY A 42 13.10 15.53 17.09
C GLY A 42 13.59 15.24 18.50
N ASP A 43 13.53 16.21 19.38
CA ASP A 43 14.17 16.10 20.70
C ASP A 43 13.66 14.95 21.57
N TYR A 44 12.34 14.64 21.53
CA TYR A 44 11.79 13.53 22.31
C TYR A 44 12.05 12.14 21.71
N ASN A 45 12.64 12.03 20.52
CA ASN A 45 13.07 10.75 19.99
C ASN A 45 14.60 10.57 19.89
N PHE A 46 15.40 11.55 20.38
CA PHE A 46 16.86 11.47 20.27
C PHE A 46 17.43 10.25 20.96
N THR A 47 17.00 9.91 22.15
CA THR A 47 17.49 8.71 22.85
C THR A 47 17.16 7.42 22.10
N LEU A 48 16.01 7.34 21.44
CA LEU A 48 15.68 6.23 20.53
C LEU A 48 16.62 6.18 19.33
N LEU A 49 16.84 7.32 18.66
CA LEU A 49 17.70 7.40 17.48
C LEU A 49 19.17 7.12 17.82
N ASP A 50 19.68 7.65 18.95
CA ASP A 50 21.03 7.35 19.45
C ASP A 50 21.24 5.85 19.74
N ASN A 51 20.20 5.18 20.25
CA ASN A 51 20.25 3.73 20.44
C ASN A 51 20.18 2.98 19.09
N LEU A 52 19.40 3.47 18.15
CA LEU A 52 19.30 2.90 16.80
C LEU A 52 20.63 3.02 16.03
N GLU A 53 21.27 4.17 16.08
CA GLU A 53 22.60 4.42 15.46
C GLU A 53 23.67 3.40 15.94
N ARG A 54 23.58 2.98 17.20
CA ARG A 54 24.48 1.98 17.81
C ARG A 54 24.02 0.55 17.60
N TYR A 55 22.82 0.35 17.06
CA TYR A 55 22.22 -0.98 16.87
C TYR A 55 22.59 -1.56 15.51
N ASN A 56 23.11 -2.79 15.49
CA ASN A 56 23.55 -3.44 14.26
C ASN A 56 22.38 -4.08 13.49
N GLY A 57 22.22 -3.71 12.22
CA GLY A 57 21.34 -4.38 11.26
C GLY A 57 19.98 -3.70 11.07
N ILE A 58 19.79 -2.50 11.62
CA ILE A 58 18.68 -1.60 11.27
C ILE A 58 19.28 -0.22 11.00
N ARG A 59 18.83 0.45 9.91
CA ARG A 59 19.23 1.81 9.55
C ARG A 59 18.08 2.79 9.80
N PHE A 60 18.40 4.00 10.20
CA PHE A 60 17.44 5.11 10.18
C PHE A 60 17.42 5.75 8.79
N ILE A 61 16.24 5.90 8.22
CA ILE A 61 16.00 6.53 6.91
C ILE A 61 15.25 7.84 7.15
N SER A 62 15.99 8.95 7.12
CA SER A 62 15.44 10.28 7.35
C SER A 62 14.68 10.79 6.13
N GLY A 63 13.37 11.02 6.29
CA GLY A 63 12.53 11.73 5.32
C GLY A 63 12.62 13.25 5.46
N ARG A 64 11.84 13.97 4.66
CA ARG A 64 11.84 15.44 4.67
C ARG A 64 10.74 16.04 5.55
N ASN A 65 9.73 15.26 5.86
CA ASN A 65 8.74 15.49 6.90
C ASN A 65 8.13 14.14 7.31
N GLU A 66 7.33 14.11 8.36
CA GLU A 66 6.79 12.86 8.92
C GLU A 66 5.65 12.27 8.09
N LEU A 67 4.89 13.11 7.38
CA LEU A 67 3.90 12.64 6.39
C LEU A 67 4.59 11.83 5.30
N ASN A 68 5.63 12.37 4.69
CA ASN A 68 6.41 11.71 3.65
C ASN A 68 7.09 10.45 4.20
N SER A 69 7.65 10.51 5.42
CA SER A 69 8.26 9.35 6.09
C SER A 69 7.23 8.23 6.30
N GLY A 70 6.00 8.59 6.67
CA GLY A 70 4.89 7.64 6.81
C GLY A 70 4.48 7.00 5.47
N TYR A 71 4.40 7.78 4.39
CA TYR A 71 4.14 7.25 3.05
C TYR A 71 5.31 6.40 2.51
N ALA A 72 6.56 6.76 2.85
CA ALA A 72 7.72 5.92 2.52
C ALA A 72 7.69 4.59 3.30
N ALA A 73 7.32 4.63 4.58
CA ALA A 73 7.11 3.42 5.38
C ALA A 73 5.98 2.54 4.80
N ASP A 74 4.90 3.14 4.27
CA ASP A 74 3.84 2.42 3.56
C ASP A 74 4.38 1.72 2.30
N GLY A 75 5.07 2.45 1.42
CA GLY A 75 5.68 1.88 0.21
C GLY A 75 6.67 0.75 0.52
N TYR A 76 7.47 0.90 1.57
CA TYR A 76 8.36 -0.15 2.06
C TYR A 76 7.58 -1.38 2.56
N ALA A 77 6.51 -1.17 3.34
CA ALA A 77 5.70 -2.25 3.88
C ALA A 77 4.99 -3.06 2.80
N ARG A 78 4.56 -2.42 1.71
CA ARG A 78 3.95 -3.13 0.55
C ARG A 78 4.94 -4.05 -0.17
N ILE A 79 6.25 -3.84 -0.02
CA ILE A 79 7.30 -4.72 -0.56
C ILE A 79 7.76 -5.75 0.48
N LYS A 80 8.02 -5.34 1.71
CA LYS A 80 8.60 -6.19 2.78
C LYS A 80 7.56 -6.87 3.67
N GLY A 81 6.29 -6.45 3.59
CA GLY A 81 5.20 -7.02 4.38
C GLY A 81 4.96 -6.34 5.73
N ILE A 82 5.89 -5.51 6.22
CA ILE A 82 5.82 -4.69 7.43
C ILE A 82 6.90 -3.60 7.40
N SER A 83 6.65 -2.48 8.07
CA SER A 83 7.63 -1.39 8.25
C SER A 83 7.55 -0.77 9.64
N ALA A 84 8.47 0.17 9.91
CA ALA A 84 8.44 0.99 11.13
C ALA A 84 8.66 2.48 10.80
N LEU A 85 8.02 3.33 11.61
CA LEU A 85 8.13 4.79 11.55
C LEU A 85 8.47 5.29 12.96
N ILE A 86 9.45 6.19 13.09
CA ILE A 86 9.76 6.90 14.34
C ILE A 86 9.49 8.38 14.17
N THR A 87 8.70 8.96 15.09
CA THR A 87 8.43 10.40 15.13
C THR A 87 8.64 10.96 16.53
N THR A 88 8.83 12.27 16.64
CA THR A 88 8.77 12.95 17.93
C THR A 88 7.32 13.16 18.37
N PHE A 89 7.11 13.45 19.65
CA PHE A 89 5.81 13.71 20.26
C PHE A 89 5.10 14.92 19.65
N GLY A 90 3.79 14.88 19.62
CA GLY A 90 2.92 15.99 19.21
C GLY A 90 3.10 16.38 17.75
N VAL A 91 3.99 17.30 17.47
CA VAL A 91 4.17 17.87 16.13
C VAL A 91 4.56 16.83 15.08
N GLY A 92 5.42 15.88 15.44
CA GLY A 92 5.87 14.85 14.50
C GLY A 92 4.80 13.78 14.27
N GLU A 93 4.20 13.25 15.34
CA GLU A 93 3.15 12.24 15.20
C GLU A 93 1.90 12.78 14.51
N LEU A 94 1.48 14.02 14.80
CA LEU A 94 0.33 14.63 14.12
C LEU A 94 0.62 14.93 12.64
N SER A 95 1.86 15.27 12.29
CA SER A 95 2.29 15.38 10.89
C SER A 95 2.16 14.04 10.15
N ALA A 96 2.45 12.90 10.80
CA ALA A 96 2.32 11.56 10.25
C ALA A 96 0.88 11.01 10.25
N CYS A 97 -0.07 11.67 10.92
CA CYS A 97 -1.41 11.17 11.18
C CYS A 97 -2.14 10.76 9.90
N ASN A 98 -2.09 11.56 8.84
CA ASN A 98 -2.71 11.25 7.54
C ASN A 98 -2.10 9.99 6.91
N ALA A 99 -0.79 9.80 6.96
CA ALA A 99 -0.14 8.60 6.42
C ALA A 99 -0.55 7.33 7.19
N ILE A 100 -0.64 7.41 8.53
CA ILE A 100 -1.06 6.26 9.35
C ILE A 100 -2.55 5.94 9.16
N ALA A 101 -3.41 6.96 9.07
CA ALA A 101 -4.82 6.75 8.73
C ALA A 101 -4.99 6.12 7.34
N GLY A 102 -4.21 6.57 6.35
CA GLY A 102 -4.15 5.96 5.02
C GLY A 102 -3.69 4.50 5.06
N ALA A 103 -2.62 4.19 5.80
CA ALA A 103 -2.14 2.83 5.99
C ALA A 103 -3.20 1.93 6.65
N ASN A 104 -4.01 2.49 7.57
CA ASN A 104 -5.14 1.76 8.15
C ASN A 104 -6.22 1.48 7.09
N SER A 105 -6.62 2.47 6.31
CA SER A 105 -7.60 2.31 5.22
C SER A 105 -7.14 1.24 4.22
N GLU A 106 -5.86 1.30 3.82
CA GLU A 106 -5.25 0.49 2.79
C GLU A 106 -4.77 -0.90 3.26
N ASN A 107 -4.93 -1.25 4.55
CA ASN A 107 -4.43 -2.50 5.15
C ASN A 107 -2.91 -2.67 5.01
N VAL A 108 -2.14 -1.69 5.45
CA VAL A 108 -0.67 -1.69 5.44
C VAL A 108 -0.11 -1.71 6.86
N PRO A 109 0.67 -2.71 7.27
CA PRO A 109 1.21 -2.81 8.63
C PRO A 109 2.42 -1.89 8.81
N ILE A 110 2.24 -0.88 9.68
CA ILE A 110 3.30 0.05 10.09
C ILE A 110 3.38 0.06 11.62
N ILE A 111 4.57 -0.14 12.16
CA ILE A 111 4.84 0.05 13.60
C ILE A 111 5.24 1.51 13.80
N HIS A 112 4.28 2.34 14.21
CA HIS A 112 4.53 3.75 14.50
C HIS A 112 5.00 3.90 15.93
N ILE A 113 6.23 4.34 16.12
CA ILE A 113 6.92 4.52 17.39
C ILE A 113 7.09 6.01 17.64
N VAL A 114 6.60 6.49 18.78
CA VAL A 114 6.65 7.90 19.16
C VAL A 114 7.55 8.07 20.37
N GLY A 115 8.62 8.84 20.21
CA GLY A 115 9.41 9.29 21.34
C GLY A 115 8.68 10.42 22.07
N ALA A 116 8.48 10.28 23.36
CA ALA A 116 7.69 11.18 24.19
C ALA A 116 8.51 11.86 25.30
N PRO A 117 8.02 13.00 25.87
CA PRO A 117 8.66 13.63 27.01
C PRO A 117 8.97 12.65 28.15
N PRO A 118 9.97 12.93 29.01
CA PRO A 118 10.34 12.06 30.11
C PRO A 118 9.13 11.68 30.99
N ASP A 119 9.00 10.40 31.35
CA ASP A 119 7.90 9.85 32.17
C ASP A 119 7.68 10.62 33.45
N LYS A 120 8.78 11.06 34.11
CA LYS A 120 8.71 11.90 35.29
C LYS A 120 7.97 13.21 35.06
N ASP A 121 8.28 13.90 33.96
CA ASP A 121 7.70 15.21 33.62
C ASP A 121 6.22 15.07 33.23
N GLN A 122 5.87 13.96 32.57
CA GLN A 122 4.47 13.61 32.28
C GLN A 122 3.67 13.38 33.57
N LYS A 123 4.20 12.61 34.55
CA LYS A 123 3.56 12.36 35.87
C LYS A 123 3.40 13.62 36.70
N GLU A 124 4.30 14.58 36.56
CA GLU A 124 4.23 15.87 37.24
C GLU A 124 3.33 16.89 36.51
N HIS A 125 2.73 16.51 35.36
CA HIS A 125 1.87 17.35 34.52
C HIS A 125 2.55 18.67 34.10
N LYS A 126 3.85 18.65 33.85
CA LYS A 126 4.60 19.85 33.44
C LYS A 126 4.12 20.36 32.09
N LEU A 127 4.15 21.67 31.91
CA LEU A 127 3.91 22.30 30.61
C LEU A 127 5.16 22.12 29.74
N MET A 128 5.09 21.18 28.81
CA MET A 128 6.19 20.85 27.90
C MET A 128 5.87 21.35 26.48
N HIS A 129 6.89 21.72 25.73
CA HIS A 129 6.72 22.02 24.30
C HIS A 129 6.27 20.75 23.53
N HIS A 130 5.78 20.93 22.30
CA HIS A 130 5.16 19.87 21.48
C HIS A 130 3.89 19.25 22.10
N THR A 131 3.32 19.87 23.15
CA THR A 131 2.03 19.51 23.73
C THR A 131 1.01 20.63 23.53
N LEU A 132 -0.22 20.44 24.00
CA LEU A 132 -1.24 21.50 24.01
C LEU A 132 -1.07 22.47 25.18
N MET A 133 0.03 22.42 25.92
CA MET A 133 0.38 23.28 27.05
C MET A 133 -0.64 23.23 28.21
N ASP A 134 -1.27 22.08 28.41
CA ASP A 134 -2.26 21.83 29.46
C ASP A 134 -1.84 20.76 30.47
N GLY A 135 -0.63 20.19 30.31
CA GLY A 135 -0.11 19.09 31.12
C GLY A 135 -0.75 17.72 30.83
N ASN A 136 -1.53 17.60 29.76
CA ASN A 136 -2.12 16.35 29.32
C ASN A 136 -1.32 15.72 28.19
N PHE A 137 -0.69 14.60 28.44
CA PHE A 137 0.15 13.87 27.47
C PHE A 137 -0.58 12.71 26.77
N ASP A 138 -1.86 12.48 27.07
CA ASP A 138 -2.64 11.37 26.53
C ASP A 138 -3.48 11.76 25.29
N VAL A 139 -3.51 13.04 24.93
CA VAL A 139 -4.39 13.57 23.86
C VAL A 139 -4.09 12.91 22.53
N PHE A 140 -2.82 12.85 22.14
CA PHE A 140 -2.43 12.34 20.81
C PHE A 140 -2.60 10.82 20.72
N ARG A 141 -2.29 10.07 21.79
CA ARG A 141 -2.58 8.63 21.87
C ARG A 141 -4.07 8.35 21.64
N LYS A 142 -4.97 9.15 22.22
CA LYS A 142 -6.41 9.04 21.97
C LYS A 142 -6.81 9.31 20.53
N VAL A 143 -6.16 10.24 19.84
CA VAL A 143 -6.35 10.41 18.39
C VAL A 143 -5.99 9.11 17.65
N TYR A 144 -4.85 8.51 18.01
CA TYR A 144 -4.36 7.28 17.39
C TYR A 144 -5.19 6.04 17.73
N GLU A 145 -5.95 6.01 18.83
CA GLU A 145 -6.93 4.94 19.12
C GLU A 145 -8.00 4.79 18.03
N HIS A 146 -8.25 5.86 17.25
CA HIS A 146 -9.22 5.84 16.15
C HIS A 146 -8.62 5.49 14.77
N ILE A 147 -7.31 5.59 14.62
CA ILE A 147 -6.63 5.40 13.33
C ILE A 147 -5.57 4.28 13.32
N ALA A 148 -5.27 3.69 14.47
CA ALA A 148 -4.44 2.50 14.62
C ALA A 148 -5.26 1.37 15.25
N VAL A 149 -4.90 0.11 14.97
CA VAL A 149 -5.64 -1.05 15.52
C VAL A 149 -5.15 -1.46 16.90
N TYR A 150 -4.06 -0.88 17.35
CA TYR A 150 -3.50 -1.09 18.69
C TYR A 150 -2.67 0.10 19.10
N THR A 151 -2.82 0.54 20.36
CA THR A 151 -2.01 1.61 20.94
C THR A 151 -1.49 1.20 22.31
N ALA A 152 -0.21 1.49 22.60
CA ALA A 152 0.37 1.21 23.92
C ALA A 152 1.40 2.27 24.32
N VAL A 153 1.48 2.52 25.64
CA VAL A 153 2.59 3.25 26.27
C VAL A 153 3.56 2.22 26.83
N ILE A 154 4.80 2.27 26.35
CA ILE A 154 5.82 1.27 26.67
C ILE A 154 6.60 1.69 27.91
N THR A 155 6.68 0.78 28.86
CA THR A 155 7.48 0.92 30.10
C THR A 155 8.39 -0.29 30.29
N PRO A 156 9.40 -0.23 31.18
CA PRO A 156 10.21 -1.41 31.53
C PRO A 156 9.38 -2.62 32.01
N GLU A 157 8.25 -2.37 32.65
CA GLU A 157 7.37 -3.38 33.25
C GLU A 157 6.50 -4.10 32.22
N ASN A 158 6.20 -3.48 31.05
CA ASN A 158 5.30 -4.06 30.04
C ASN A 158 5.95 -4.33 28.67
N ALA A 159 7.18 -3.89 28.43
CA ALA A 159 7.84 -3.95 27.13
C ALA A 159 7.81 -5.35 26.46
N LYS A 160 8.02 -6.43 27.26
CA LYS A 160 8.00 -7.80 26.74
C LYS A 160 6.58 -8.32 26.43
N ILE A 161 5.56 -7.60 26.81
CA ILE A 161 4.15 -7.93 26.55
C ILE A 161 3.65 -7.09 25.37
N GLU A 162 3.78 -5.75 25.50
CA GLU A 162 3.17 -4.80 24.57
C GLU A 162 3.84 -4.77 23.19
N ILE A 163 5.19 -4.82 23.15
CA ILE A 163 5.90 -4.75 21.85
C ILE A 163 5.60 -5.97 20.97
N PRO A 164 5.74 -7.22 21.44
CA PRO A 164 5.39 -8.39 20.64
C PRO A 164 3.89 -8.44 20.28
N ALA A 165 3.00 -8.01 21.19
CA ALA A 165 1.56 -7.96 20.94
C ALA A 165 1.22 -6.98 19.81
N ALA A 166 1.78 -5.77 19.83
CA ALA A 166 1.58 -4.76 18.81
C ALA A 166 2.04 -5.26 17.43
N ILE A 167 3.27 -5.80 17.35
CA ILE A 167 3.82 -6.34 16.11
C ILE A 167 2.94 -7.47 15.56
N ARG A 168 2.54 -8.41 16.40
CA ARG A 168 1.66 -9.52 16.02
C ARG A 168 0.31 -9.01 15.50
N ILE A 169 -0.35 -8.11 16.23
CA ILE A 169 -1.65 -7.54 15.82
C ILE A 169 -1.52 -6.81 14.49
N SER A 170 -0.46 -6.02 14.29
CA SER A 170 -0.20 -5.33 13.03
C SER A 170 -0.09 -6.31 11.86
N LYS A 171 0.63 -7.41 12.03
CA LYS A 171 0.81 -8.44 11.00
C LYS A 171 -0.47 -9.24 10.72
N GLU A 172 -1.22 -9.61 11.76
CA GLU A 172 -2.46 -10.38 11.63
C GLU A 172 -3.57 -9.56 10.98
N LYS A 173 -3.72 -8.29 11.39
CA LYS A 173 -4.76 -7.40 10.88
C LYS A 173 -4.35 -6.63 9.62
N LYS A 174 -3.05 -6.66 9.28
CA LYS A 174 -2.49 -5.83 8.19
C LYS A 174 -2.81 -4.36 8.38
N LYS A 175 -2.58 -3.83 9.56
CA LYS A 175 -2.96 -2.48 9.98
C LYS A 175 -1.83 -1.83 10.78
N PRO A 176 -1.76 -0.49 10.83
CA PRO A 176 -0.79 0.20 11.66
C PRO A 176 -1.11 0.06 13.15
N VAL A 177 -0.06 0.09 13.96
CA VAL A 177 -0.10 0.17 15.42
C VAL A 177 0.71 1.36 15.90
N TYR A 178 0.45 1.82 17.14
CA TYR A 178 1.05 3.02 17.69
C TYR A 178 1.63 2.73 19.07
N LEU A 179 2.93 3.01 19.25
CA LEU A 179 3.70 2.77 20.46
C LEU A 179 4.34 4.07 20.96
N VAL A 180 4.09 4.45 22.17
CA VAL A 180 4.72 5.62 22.83
C VAL A 180 5.83 5.15 23.76
N VAL A 181 7.02 5.72 23.65
CA VAL A 181 8.16 5.43 24.52
C VAL A 181 8.68 6.76 25.08
N ALA A 182 8.60 6.94 26.38
CA ALA A 182 9.18 8.13 27.03
C ALA A 182 10.72 8.10 26.92
N ASP A 183 11.31 9.26 26.65
CA ASP A 183 12.74 9.39 26.34
C ASP A 183 13.66 8.80 27.43
N ASP A 184 13.33 9.06 28.70
CA ASP A 184 14.09 8.56 29.86
C ASP A 184 13.89 7.06 30.13
N LEU A 185 12.89 6.41 29.50
CA LEU A 185 12.64 4.96 29.64
C LEU A 185 13.36 4.12 28.59
N VAL A 186 13.79 4.70 27.48
CA VAL A 186 14.47 3.99 26.37
C VAL A 186 15.68 3.18 26.85
N THR A 187 16.48 3.76 27.76
CA THR A 187 17.71 3.16 28.29
C THR A 187 17.50 2.35 29.56
N LYS A 188 16.28 2.31 30.10
CA LYS A 188 15.98 1.52 31.30
C LYS A 188 15.95 0.03 30.98
N GLN A 189 16.45 -0.77 31.93
CA GLN A 189 16.43 -2.22 31.83
C GLN A 189 15.00 -2.75 31.98
N ILE A 190 14.63 -3.71 31.16
CA ILE A 190 13.33 -4.35 31.19
C ILE A 190 13.20 -5.17 32.47
N THR A 191 12.07 -5.02 33.14
CA THR A 191 11.70 -5.77 34.36
C THR A 191 10.55 -6.76 34.12
N SER A 192 9.83 -6.62 32.98
CA SER A 192 8.72 -7.52 32.59
C SER A 192 9.21 -8.95 32.33
N ARG A 193 8.33 -9.92 32.60
CA ARG A 193 8.50 -11.32 32.19
C ARG A 193 7.94 -11.52 30.79
N GLU A 194 8.45 -12.52 30.09
CA GLU A 194 7.87 -12.97 28.83
C GLU A 194 6.52 -13.64 29.10
N GLU A 195 5.53 -13.30 28.29
CA GLU A 195 4.27 -14.04 28.24
C GLU A 195 4.25 -15.00 27.05
N PRO A 196 3.53 -16.13 27.16
CA PRO A 196 3.37 -17.04 26.04
C PRO A 196 2.75 -16.32 24.84
N ILE A 197 3.37 -16.43 23.68
CA ILE A 197 2.80 -15.92 22.44
C ILE A 197 1.53 -16.72 22.12
N PRO A 198 0.37 -16.09 21.95
CA PRO A 198 -0.84 -16.81 21.56
C PRO A 198 -0.63 -17.59 20.26
N PRO A 199 -1.23 -18.78 20.11
CA PRO A 199 -1.12 -19.57 18.89
C PRO A 199 -1.69 -18.79 17.69
N LEU A 200 -1.18 -19.10 16.49
CA LEU A 200 -1.71 -18.53 15.25
C LEU A 200 -3.20 -18.87 15.10
N PRO A 201 -4.01 -17.97 14.53
CA PRO A 201 -5.40 -18.25 14.23
C PRO A 201 -5.56 -19.52 13.38
N MET A 202 -6.54 -20.34 13.70
CA MET A 202 -6.89 -21.54 12.93
C MET A 202 -8.38 -21.53 12.60
N SER A 203 -8.74 -22.10 11.46
CA SER A 203 -10.13 -22.25 11.09
C SER A 203 -10.90 -23.16 12.08
N ASN A 204 -12.14 -22.78 12.38
CA ASN A 204 -13.06 -23.70 13.02
C ASN A 204 -13.46 -24.77 12.00
N LEU A 205 -13.06 -26.02 12.24
CA LEU A 205 -13.23 -27.11 11.29
C LEU A 205 -14.70 -27.40 10.94
N LYS A 206 -15.63 -27.24 11.89
CA LYS A 206 -17.08 -27.46 11.64
C LYS A 206 -17.63 -26.35 10.74
N THR A 207 -17.24 -25.10 11.02
CA THR A 207 -17.66 -23.94 10.21
C THR A 207 -17.06 -23.99 8.82
N LEU A 208 -15.77 -24.38 8.69
CA LEU A 208 -15.11 -24.59 7.40
C LEU A 208 -15.80 -25.66 6.58
N GLN A 209 -16.13 -26.81 7.18
CA GLN A 209 -16.82 -27.90 6.47
C GLN A 209 -18.21 -27.44 5.99
N ALA A 210 -18.97 -26.74 6.83
CA ALA A 210 -20.29 -26.23 6.45
C ALA A 210 -20.20 -25.20 5.30
N ALA A 211 -19.22 -24.28 5.36
CA ALA A 211 -18.96 -23.35 4.27
C ALA A 211 -18.58 -24.07 2.97
N ALA A 212 -17.68 -25.04 3.04
CA ALA A 212 -17.22 -25.82 1.90
C ALA A 212 -18.35 -26.62 1.25
N ASP A 213 -19.24 -27.24 2.05
CA ASP A 213 -20.42 -27.97 1.54
C ASP A 213 -21.39 -27.02 0.85
N HIS A 214 -21.60 -25.81 1.37
CA HIS A 214 -22.45 -24.80 0.74
C HIS A 214 -21.86 -24.34 -0.60
N VAL A 215 -20.55 -24.04 -0.66
CA VAL A 215 -19.87 -23.66 -1.92
C VAL A 215 -19.92 -24.81 -2.93
N ARG A 216 -19.73 -26.07 -2.51
CA ARG A 216 -19.84 -27.21 -3.39
C ARG A 216 -21.23 -27.31 -4.04
N GLN A 217 -22.31 -27.10 -3.26
CA GLN A 217 -23.68 -27.07 -3.79
C GLN A 217 -23.92 -25.98 -4.83
N LEU A 218 -23.30 -24.78 -4.66
CA LEU A 218 -23.36 -23.73 -5.66
C LEU A 218 -22.59 -24.12 -6.93
N LEU A 219 -21.41 -24.68 -6.79
CA LEU A 219 -20.58 -25.10 -7.92
C LEU A 219 -21.18 -26.24 -8.72
N GLU A 220 -21.86 -27.21 -8.08
CA GLU A 220 -22.55 -28.32 -8.75
C GLU A 220 -23.66 -27.85 -9.73
N ARG A 221 -24.20 -26.64 -9.50
CA ARG A 221 -25.26 -26.04 -10.32
C ARG A 221 -24.70 -24.98 -11.29
N ALA A 222 -23.43 -24.58 -11.13
CA ALA A 222 -22.84 -23.50 -11.89
C ALA A 222 -22.44 -23.93 -13.32
N HIS A 223 -22.77 -23.08 -14.27
CA HIS A 223 -22.38 -23.23 -15.68
C HIS A 223 -21.42 -22.12 -16.14
N ARG A 224 -21.41 -20.98 -15.44
CA ARG A 224 -20.64 -19.77 -15.76
C ARG A 224 -20.00 -19.18 -14.50
N PRO A 225 -19.19 -19.97 -13.77
CA PRO A 225 -18.50 -19.43 -12.60
C PRO A 225 -17.37 -18.47 -13.01
N VAL A 226 -17.06 -17.50 -12.13
CA VAL A 226 -15.96 -16.54 -12.27
C VAL A 226 -15.25 -16.39 -10.92
N ILE A 227 -13.94 -16.18 -10.97
CA ILE A 227 -13.13 -15.78 -9.80
C ILE A 227 -12.90 -14.27 -9.88
N LEU A 228 -13.28 -13.57 -8.82
CA LEU A 228 -13.10 -12.13 -8.65
C LEU A 228 -12.06 -11.88 -7.56
N VAL A 229 -10.99 -11.16 -7.87
CA VAL A 229 -9.81 -10.99 -7.01
C VAL A 229 -9.61 -9.52 -6.67
N ASP A 230 -9.32 -9.22 -5.39
CA ASP A 230 -9.12 -7.86 -4.96
C ASP A 230 -7.95 -7.69 -3.97
N VAL A 231 -7.72 -6.50 -3.51
CA VAL A 231 -6.54 -6.00 -2.81
C VAL A 231 -6.14 -6.81 -1.57
N LYS A 232 -7.08 -7.32 -0.77
CA LYS A 232 -6.74 -8.14 0.39
C LYS A 232 -6.08 -9.46 0.01
N THR A 233 -6.24 -9.91 -1.24
CA THR A 233 -5.50 -11.07 -1.77
C THR A 233 -3.99 -10.83 -1.72
N MET A 234 -3.53 -9.61 -2.06
CA MET A 234 -2.11 -9.24 -1.93
C MET A 234 -1.70 -9.07 -0.47
N HIS A 235 -2.45 -8.28 0.28
CA HIS A 235 -2.08 -7.92 1.65
C HIS A 235 -2.03 -9.13 2.59
N PHE A 236 -2.87 -10.14 2.36
CA PHE A 236 -2.89 -11.38 3.14
C PHE A 236 -2.15 -12.56 2.46
N VAL A 237 -1.37 -12.26 1.41
CA VAL A 237 -0.48 -13.23 0.72
C VAL A 237 -1.24 -14.45 0.19
N LEU A 238 -2.41 -14.22 -0.41
CA LEU A 238 -3.29 -15.28 -0.95
C LEU A 238 -3.07 -15.55 -2.46
N GLN A 239 -2.18 -14.80 -3.15
CA GLN A 239 -2.01 -14.86 -4.61
C GLN A 239 -1.72 -16.27 -5.11
N THR A 240 -0.82 -17.01 -4.43
CA THR A 240 -0.48 -18.39 -4.80
C THR A 240 -1.68 -19.32 -4.68
N ALA A 241 -2.47 -19.22 -3.61
CA ALA A 241 -3.67 -20.04 -3.41
C ALA A 241 -4.76 -19.73 -4.44
N VAL A 242 -4.95 -18.45 -4.78
CA VAL A 242 -5.89 -18.02 -5.82
C VAL A 242 -5.45 -18.50 -7.21
N ARG A 243 -4.15 -18.46 -7.52
CA ARG A 243 -3.61 -18.99 -8.78
C ARG A 243 -3.84 -20.50 -8.88
N GLN A 244 -3.53 -21.25 -7.82
CA GLN A 244 -3.78 -22.71 -7.77
C GLN A 244 -5.26 -23.03 -7.96
N LEU A 245 -6.15 -22.23 -7.37
CA LEU A 245 -7.59 -22.37 -7.56
C LEU A 245 -7.98 -22.11 -9.02
N ALA A 246 -7.47 -21.03 -9.64
CA ALA A 246 -7.73 -20.69 -11.04
C ALA A 246 -7.25 -21.80 -12.01
N ASP A 247 -6.07 -22.36 -11.77
CA ASP A 247 -5.52 -23.48 -12.54
C ASP A 247 -6.41 -24.73 -12.41
N ALA A 248 -6.85 -25.06 -11.19
CA ALA A 248 -7.67 -26.23 -10.93
C ALA A 248 -9.07 -26.10 -11.52
N MET A 249 -9.72 -24.97 -11.32
CA MET A 249 -11.10 -24.73 -11.77
C MET A 249 -11.19 -24.42 -13.27
N ASN A 250 -10.14 -23.86 -13.87
CA ASN A 250 -10.12 -23.43 -15.28
C ASN A 250 -11.34 -22.57 -15.65
N VAL A 251 -11.54 -21.46 -14.93
CA VAL A 251 -12.63 -20.49 -15.10
C VAL A 251 -12.07 -19.09 -15.29
N PRO A 252 -12.85 -18.13 -15.85
CA PRO A 252 -12.41 -16.75 -15.97
C PRO A 252 -12.00 -16.14 -14.63
N VAL A 253 -10.92 -15.36 -14.63
CA VAL A 253 -10.43 -14.60 -13.47
C VAL A 253 -10.42 -13.12 -13.84
N VAL A 254 -10.97 -12.29 -12.95
CA VAL A 254 -10.97 -10.84 -13.06
C VAL A 254 -10.41 -10.20 -11.79
N THR A 255 -9.81 -9.04 -11.91
CA THR A 255 -9.45 -8.23 -10.75
C THR A 255 -10.39 -7.03 -10.59
N MET A 256 -10.51 -6.52 -9.36
CA MET A 256 -11.11 -5.21 -9.10
C MET A 256 -10.03 -4.11 -9.23
N MET A 257 -10.43 -2.85 -9.15
CA MET A 257 -9.51 -1.72 -9.28
C MET A 257 -8.43 -1.71 -8.19
N PHE A 258 -8.82 -1.90 -6.92
CA PHE A 258 -7.87 -1.96 -5.82
C PHE A 258 -6.97 -3.20 -5.90
N GLY A 259 -7.48 -4.27 -6.52
CA GLY A 259 -6.78 -5.54 -6.74
C GLY A 259 -5.87 -5.56 -7.96
N LYS A 260 -5.52 -4.42 -8.56
CA LYS A 260 -4.53 -4.35 -9.64
C LYS A 260 -3.22 -5.02 -9.24
N GLY A 261 -2.78 -6.03 -10.01
CA GLY A 261 -1.60 -6.85 -9.68
C GLY A 261 -1.84 -7.95 -8.61
N ALA A 262 -3.07 -8.11 -8.11
CA ALA A 262 -3.40 -9.20 -7.17
C ALA A 262 -3.43 -10.59 -7.81
N PHE A 263 -3.50 -10.65 -9.13
CA PHE A 263 -3.44 -11.87 -9.93
C PHE A 263 -2.49 -11.66 -11.11
N ASP A 264 -1.85 -12.72 -11.58
CA ASP A 264 -0.96 -12.68 -12.76
C ASP A 264 -1.78 -12.37 -14.02
N GLU A 265 -1.62 -11.17 -14.57
CA GLU A 265 -2.39 -10.71 -15.73
C GLU A 265 -1.96 -11.37 -17.04
N THR A 266 -0.86 -12.14 -17.03
CA THR A 266 -0.43 -12.97 -18.18
C THR A 266 -1.05 -14.36 -18.17
N HIS A 267 -1.76 -14.72 -17.08
CA HIS A 267 -2.39 -16.03 -16.93
C HIS A 267 -3.49 -16.25 -17.98
N GLN A 268 -3.57 -17.47 -18.53
CA GLN A 268 -4.52 -17.80 -19.62
C GLN A 268 -5.99 -17.56 -19.27
N ASN A 269 -6.37 -17.60 -17.99
CA ASN A 269 -7.74 -17.40 -17.52
C ASN A 269 -8.02 -15.94 -17.12
N TYR A 270 -7.01 -15.04 -17.13
CA TYR A 270 -7.21 -13.63 -16.82
C TYR A 270 -7.93 -12.94 -17.98
N ILE A 271 -9.05 -12.29 -17.69
CA ILE A 271 -9.89 -11.65 -18.70
C ILE A 271 -9.94 -10.12 -18.58
N GLY A 272 -9.27 -9.56 -17.57
CA GLY A 272 -9.20 -8.11 -17.38
C GLY A 272 -9.71 -7.68 -15.99
N MET A 273 -10.06 -6.39 -15.91
CA MET A 273 -10.51 -5.75 -14.69
C MET A 273 -12.03 -5.49 -14.75
N TYR A 274 -12.73 -5.83 -13.68
CA TYR A 274 -14.15 -5.51 -13.53
C TYR A 274 -14.29 -4.15 -12.84
N LEU A 275 -14.79 -3.18 -13.58
CA LEU A 275 -14.94 -1.79 -13.20
C LEU A 275 -16.41 -1.33 -13.31
N GLY A 276 -17.35 -2.20 -12.93
CA GLY A 276 -18.78 -1.92 -13.05
C GLY A 276 -19.15 -1.37 -14.44
N SER A 277 -19.95 -0.32 -14.49
CA SER A 277 -20.37 0.32 -15.76
C SER A 277 -19.29 1.21 -16.41
N PHE A 278 -18.11 1.38 -15.78
CA PHE A 278 -17.01 2.18 -16.35
C PHE A 278 -15.96 1.32 -17.08
N GLY A 279 -16.05 -0.01 -16.96
CA GLY A 279 -15.14 -0.95 -17.57
C GLY A 279 -15.53 -1.43 -18.96
N SER A 280 -14.83 -2.48 -19.44
CA SER A 280 -15.17 -3.18 -20.69
C SER A 280 -16.53 -3.88 -20.57
N PHE A 281 -17.35 -3.75 -21.61
CA PHE A 281 -18.66 -4.40 -21.67
C PHE A 281 -18.54 -5.94 -21.62
N GLU A 282 -17.51 -6.50 -22.25
CA GLU A 282 -17.27 -7.94 -22.27
C GLU A 282 -16.99 -8.47 -20.86
N VAL A 283 -16.10 -7.83 -20.11
CA VAL A 283 -15.77 -8.20 -18.72
C VAL A 283 -17.00 -8.02 -17.83
N GLN A 284 -17.70 -6.88 -17.95
CA GLN A 284 -18.93 -6.61 -17.21
C GLN A 284 -19.97 -7.71 -17.48
N SER A 285 -20.19 -8.07 -18.75
CA SER A 285 -21.17 -9.09 -19.12
C SER A 285 -20.82 -10.46 -18.56
N ILE A 286 -19.55 -10.86 -18.56
CA ILE A 286 -19.13 -12.16 -17.99
C ILE A 286 -19.38 -12.19 -16.49
N VAL A 287 -19.01 -11.13 -15.77
CA VAL A 287 -19.11 -11.07 -14.30
C VAL A 287 -20.56 -10.95 -13.83
N GLU A 288 -21.35 -10.04 -14.43
CA GLU A 288 -22.73 -9.78 -13.99
C GLU A 288 -23.72 -10.90 -14.39
N ASN A 289 -23.38 -11.72 -15.39
CA ASN A 289 -24.16 -12.90 -15.77
C ASN A 289 -23.62 -14.22 -15.19
N ALA A 290 -22.61 -14.15 -14.29
CA ALA A 290 -22.09 -15.34 -13.63
C ALA A 290 -23.15 -15.96 -12.70
N ASP A 291 -23.19 -17.30 -12.66
CA ASP A 291 -24.08 -18.07 -11.79
C ASP A 291 -23.36 -18.64 -10.55
N CYS A 292 -22.06 -18.37 -10.43
CA CYS A 292 -21.27 -18.55 -9.22
C CYS A 292 -20.08 -17.58 -9.27
N ILE A 293 -19.95 -16.71 -8.26
CA ILE A 293 -18.86 -15.72 -8.14
C ILE A 293 -18.04 -16.10 -6.92
N ILE A 294 -16.76 -16.45 -7.12
CA ILE A 294 -15.81 -16.67 -6.02
C ILE A 294 -15.01 -15.38 -5.86
N ALA A 295 -15.43 -14.55 -4.91
CA ALA A 295 -14.86 -13.24 -4.63
C ALA A 295 -13.85 -13.33 -3.48
N VAL A 296 -12.58 -13.02 -3.74
CA VAL A 296 -11.47 -13.20 -2.78
C VAL A 296 -10.89 -11.85 -2.41
N GLY A 297 -10.89 -11.53 -1.11
CA GLY A 297 -10.24 -10.34 -0.57
C GLY A 297 -10.88 -9.01 -0.96
N MET A 298 -12.18 -9.01 -1.20
CA MET A 298 -12.95 -7.87 -1.72
C MET A 298 -13.06 -6.71 -0.74
N VAL A 299 -13.01 -5.49 -1.30
CA VAL A 299 -13.37 -4.22 -0.64
C VAL A 299 -14.51 -3.58 -1.43
N TRP A 300 -15.71 -3.55 -0.87
CA TRP A 300 -16.93 -3.05 -1.52
C TRP A 300 -17.09 -1.54 -1.38
N ALA A 301 -16.06 -0.76 -1.77
CA ALA A 301 -16.06 0.69 -1.75
C ALA A 301 -16.67 1.28 -3.04
N ASP A 302 -17.06 2.55 -2.99
CA ASP A 302 -17.56 3.33 -4.12
C ASP A 302 -16.58 3.33 -5.30
N THR A 303 -15.34 3.75 -5.06
CA THR A 303 -14.29 3.80 -6.10
C THR A 303 -13.97 2.42 -6.68
N ASN A 304 -13.97 1.37 -5.85
CA ASN A 304 -13.69 0.00 -6.29
C ASN A 304 -14.85 -0.64 -7.08
N THR A 305 -16.08 -0.17 -6.87
CA THR A 305 -17.30 -0.68 -7.53
C THR A 305 -17.83 0.28 -8.59
N ALA A 306 -17.00 1.22 -9.05
CA ALA A 306 -17.38 2.24 -10.03
C ALA A 306 -18.64 3.01 -9.62
N ASN A 307 -18.58 3.66 -8.45
CA ASN A 307 -19.69 4.39 -7.84
C ASN A 307 -20.95 3.51 -7.60
N PHE A 308 -20.73 2.30 -7.07
CA PHE A 308 -21.78 1.30 -6.79
C PHE A 308 -22.58 0.90 -8.03
N THR A 309 -22.01 1.00 -9.23
CA THR A 309 -22.65 0.53 -10.46
C THR A 309 -22.45 -0.97 -10.71
N ALA A 310 -21.57 -1.63 -9.96
CA ALA A 310 -21.35 -3.07 -10.01
C ALA A 310 -22.63 -3.84 -9.62
N LYS A 311 -23.13 -4.73 -10.50
CA LYS A 311 -24.37 -5.49 -10.30
C LYS A 311 -24.07 -6.96 -10.07
N LEU A 312 -23.57 -7.29 -8.89
CA LEU A 312 -23.29 -8.66 -8.50
C LEU A 312 -24.49 -9.28 -7.78
N ASN A 313 -24.85 -10.50 -8.14
CA ASN A 313 -25.93 -11.22 -7.46
C ASN A 313 -25.39 -11.83 -6.15
N PRO A 314 -25.82 -11.35 -4.97
CA PRO A 314 -25.34 -11.86 -3.69
C PRO A 314 -25.68 -13.33 -3.46
N LEU A 315 -26.80 -13.84 -4.03
CA LEU A 315 -27.25 -15.22 -3.84
C LEU A 315 -26.35 -16.27 -4.50
N VAL A 316 -25.48 -15.86 -5.43
CA VAL A 316 -24.53 -16.75 -6.11
C VAL A 316 -23.08 -16.34 -5.81
N THR A 317 -22.88 -15.48 -4.82
CA THR A 317 -21.54 -14.97 -4.45
C THR A 317 -21.00 -15.67 -3.21
N VAL A 318 -19.78 -16.18 -3.34
CA VAL A 318 -18.93 -16.69 -2.26
C VAL A 318 -17.91 -15.61 -1.96
N ASN A 319 -18.06 -14.86 -0.87
CA ASN A 319 -17.14 -13.80 -0.46
C ASN A 319 -16.15 -14.33 0.59
N ILE A 320 -14.91 -14.54 0.18
CA ILE A 320 -13.81 -15.06 1.01
C ILE A 320 -12.98 -13.89 1.51
N GLN A 321 -13.12 -13.57 2.80
CA GLN A 321 -12.31 -12.60 3.52
C GLN A 321 -11.20 -13.32 4.31
N PRO A 322 -10.17 -12.63 4.83
CA PRO A 322 -9.03 -13.27 5.48
C PRO A 322 -9.38 -14.26 6.59
N ASP A 323 -10.42 -13.98 7.40
CA ASP A 323 -10.83 -14.73 8.58
C ASP A 323 -12.33 -15.06 8.64
N MET A 324 -13.05 -14.81 7.55
CA MET A 324 -14.50 -15.05 7.43
C MET A 324 -14.87 -15.41 5.99
N VAL A 325 -15.87 -16.23 5.81
CA VAL A 325 -16.48 -16.54 4.51
C VAL A 325 -17.97 -16.25 4.57
N LYS A 326 -18.50 -15.61 3.54
CA LYS A 326 -19.94 -15.46 3.33
C LYS A 326 -20.33 -16.16 2.03
N VAL A 327 -21.29 -17.07 2.08
CA VAL A 327 -21.83 -17.79 0.92
C VAL A 327 -23.29 -17.43 0.76
N ALA A 328 -23.63 -16.74 -0.31
CA ALA A 328 -24.93 -16.08 -0.45
C ALA A 328 -25.21 -15.17 0.78
N GLU A 329 -26.23 -15.48 1.57
CA GLU A 329 -26.56 -14.74 2.78
C GLU A 329 -26.02 -15.36 4.08
N ALA A 330 -25.44 -16.57 4.01
CA ALA A 330 -24.95 -17.29 5.18
C ALA A 330 -23.49 -16.88 5.50
N GLU A 331 -23.23 -16.51 6.76
CA GLU A 331 -21.90 -16.14 7.25
C GLU A 331 -21.24 -17.29 8.02
N TYR A 332 -19.97 -17.49 7.77
CA TYR A 332 -19.11 -18.52 8.34
C TYR A 332 -17.89 -17.86 8.98
N PRO A 333 -17.99 -17.41 10.25
CA PRO A 333 -16.89 -16.75 10.96
C PRO A 333 -15.80 -17.76 11.33
N ASN A 334 -14.59 -17.24 11.61
CA ASN A 334 -13.42 -18.04 11.99
C ASN A 334 -13.08 -19.14 10.96
N VAL A 335 -13.16 -18.78 9.68
CA VAL A 335 -12.70 -19.58 8.54
C VAL A 335 -11.62 -18.80 7.82
N LEU A 336 -10.39 -19.30 7.85
CA LEU A 336 -9.28 -18.67 7.17
C LEU A 336 -9.42 -18.81 5.64
N ALA A 337 -9.09 -17.73 4.93
CA ALA A 337 -9.16 -17.70 3.47
C ALA A 337 -8.34 -18.83 2.81
N THR A 338 -7.16 -19.13 3.32
CA THR A 338 -6.28 -20.21 2.81
C THR A 338 -6.95 -21.56 2.88
N ASP A 339 -7.59 -21.88 4.00
CA ASP A 339 -8.27 -23.16 4.20
C ASP A 339 -9.51 -23.27 3.31
N MET A 340 -10.27 -22.16 3.17
CA MET A 340 -11.44 -22.10 2.31
C MET A 340 -11.07 -22.25 0.83
N LEU A 341 -10.02 -21.56 0.35
CA LEU A 341 -9.54 -21.70 -1.04
C LEU A 341 -9.14 -23.15 -1.35
N GLN A 342 -8.46 -23.83 -0.42
CA GLN A 342 -8.13 -25.25 -0.54
C GLN A 342 -9.38 -26.14 -0.55
N ALA A 343 -10.39 -25.83 0.26
CA ALA A 343 -11.65 -26.58 0.29
C ALA A 343 -12.43 -26.42 -1.03
N VAL A 344 -12.48 -25.22 -1.59
CA VAL A 344 -13.08 -24.95 -2.91
C VAL A 344 -12.34 -25.71 -4.01
N GLN A 345 -11.00 -25.71 -3.99
CA GLN A 345 -10.20 -26.50 -4.94
C GLN A 345 -10.51 -28.00 -4.86
N LYS A 346 -10.66 -28.55 -3.64
CA LYS A 346 -11.01 -29.95 -3.41
C LYS A 346 -12.43 -30.33 -3.86
N ALA A 347 -13.33 -29.36 -4.04
CA ALA A 347 -14.67 -29.62 -4.59
C ALA A 347 -14.62 -30.14 -6.04
N GLY A 348 -13.47 -29.99 -6.73
CA GLY A 348 -13.18 -30.62 -8.00
C GLY A 348 -13.93 -30.07 -9.21
N TYR A 349 -14.52 -28.88 -9.10
CA TYR A 349 -15.16 -28.21 -10.25
C TYR A 349 -14.13 -27.93 -11.34
N LYS A 350 -14.51 -28.17 -12.60
CA LYS A 350 -13.66 -27.88 -13.76
C LYS A 350 -14.49 -27.24 -14.88
N GLY A 351 -14.18 -25.99 -15.16
CA GLY A 351 -14.77 -25.20 -16.24
C GLY A 351 -14.13 -25.46 -17.60
N LYS A 352 -14.60 -24.72 -18.59
CA LYS A 352 -14.14 -24.83 -19.99
C LYS A 352 -13.01 -23.84 -20.34
N GLY A 353 -12.55 -23.03 -19.37
CA GLY A 353 -11.61 -21.95 -19.59
C GLY A 353 -12.25 -20.72 -20.25
N VAL A 354 -11.40 -19.79 -20.65
CA VAL A 354 -11.83 -18.59 -21.37
C VAL A 354 -12.03 -18.93 -22.84
N MET A 355 -13.23 -18.68 -23.35
CA MET A 355 -13.57 -18.90 -24.76
C MET A 355 -13.30 -17.64 -25.56
N GLY A 356 -12.37 -17.70 -26.51
CA GLY A 356 -12.03 -16.60 -27.41
C GLY A 356 -10.85 -15.76 -26.95
N LYS A 357 -10.36 -14.90 -27.84
CA LYS A 357 -9.29 -13.94 -27.55
C LYS A 357 -9.91 -12.63 -27.07
N LEU A 358 -9.65 -12.27 -25.82
CA LEU A 358 -10.04 -10.98 -25.31
C LEU A 358 -9.09 -9.90 -25.82
N SER A 359 -9.63 -8.73 -26.16
CA SER A 359 -8.86 -7.53 -26.49
C SER A 359 -8.73 -6.66 -25.25
N PHE A 360 -7.51 -6.25 -24.94
CA PHE A 360 -7.26 -5.31 -23.86
C PHE A 360 -7.10 -3.90 -24.42
N PRO A 361 -7.46 -2.84 -23.65
CA PRO A 361 -7.51 -1.48 -24.18
C PRO A 361 -6.22 -0.98 -24.84
N TYR A 362 -5.06 -1.46 -24.36
CA TYR A 362 -3.75 -0.95 -24.77
C TYR A 362 -2.88 -1.94 -25.57
N ASP A 363 -3.50 -2.95 -26.17
CA ASP A 363 -2.78 -3.94 -27.01
C ASP A 363 -2.24 -3.32 -28.33
N HIS A 364 -2.79 -2.18 -28.76
CA HIS A 364 -2.40 -1.52 -30.01
C HIS A 364 -1.94 -0.09 -29.78
N VAL A 365 -0.88 0.31 -30.52
CA VAL A 365 -0.39 1.70 -30.54
C VAL A 365 -0.50 2.22 -31.96
N THR A 366 -1.20 3.34 -32.15
CA THR A 366 -1.61 3.85 -33.46
C THR A 366 -1.15 5.28 -33.79
N ALA A 367 -0.33 5.93 -32.95
CA ALA A 367 0.04 7.34 -33.13
C ALA A 367 1.38 7.50 -33.90
N SER A 368 1.48 8.55 -34.70
CA SER A 368 2.72 8.96 -35.36
C SER A 368 3.67 9.69 -34.40
N HIS A 369 4.96 9.75 -34.74
CA HIS A 369 5.99 10.34 -33.86
C HIS A 369 5.75 11.81 -33.48
N ASP A 370 5.16 12.60 -34.37
CA ASP A 370 5.00 14.04 -34.22
C ASP A 370 3.69 14.44 -33.53
N GLU A 371 2.82 13.47 -33.22
CA GLU A 371 1.55 13.77 -32.56
C GLU A 371 1.75 14.15 -31.07
N PRO A 372 0.91 15.07 -30.52
CA PRO A 372 0.94 15.46 -29.12
C PRO A 372 0.61 14.29 -28.19
N LEU A 373 1.12 14.34 -26.96
CA LEU A 373 0.87 13.29 -25.95
C LEU A 373 -0.61 13.25 -25.54
N MET A 374 -1.28 12.15 -25.83
CA MET A 374 -2.66 11.85 -25.43
C MET A 374 -2.73 10.49 -24.72
N ALA A 375 -3.67 10.33 -23.78
CA ALA A 375 -3.85 9.12 -22.97
C ALA A 375 -3.98 7.85 -23.86
N ALA A 376 -4.74 7.93 -24.94
CA ALA A 376 -4.95 6.81 -25.85
C ALA A 376 -3.64 6.21 -26.42
N CYS A 377 -2.54 6.94 -26.38
CA CYS A 377 -1.28 6.51 -26.99
C CYS A 377 -0.11 6.41 -26.01
N TYR A 378 -0.05 7.15 -24.91
CA TYR A 378 1.06 6.97 -23.97
C TYR A 378 0.87 5.76 -23.04
N TYR A 379 -0.36 5.37 -22.64
CA TYR A 379 -0.58 4.15 -21.85
C TYR A 379 -0.18 2.87 -22.61
N PRO A 380 -0.49 2.68 -23.90
CA PRO A 380 0.07 1.57 -24.68
C PRO A 380 1.60 1.52 -24.70
N ARG A 381 2.29 2.68 -24.67
CA ARG A 381 3.74 2.75 -24.58
C ARG A 381 4.24 2.32 -23.22
N PHE A 382 3.57 2.73 -22.14
CA PHE A 382 3.87 2.25 -20.81
C PHE A 382 3.69 0.74 -20.71
N GLN A 383 2.61 0.18 -21.24
CA GLN A 383 2.42 -1.27 -21.26
C GLN A 383 3.59 -2.01 -21.93
N ARG A 384 4.11 -1.48 -23.05
CA ARG A 384 5.26 -2.10 -23.73
C ARG A 384 6.59 -1.95 -22.99
N MET A 385 6.78 -0.88 -22.22
CA MET A 385 8.02 -0.67 -21.49
C MET A 385 8.12 -1.48 -20.20
N LEU A 386 6.98 -1.92 -19.63
CA LEU A 386 6.97 -2.72 -18.40
C LEU A 386 7.70 -4.05 -18.60
N LYS A 387 8.38 -4.48 -17.55
CA LYS A 387 9.13 -5.73 -17.50
C LYS A 387 8.71 -6.56 -16.30
N GLU A 388 8.97 -7.84 -16.38
CA GLU A 388 8.81 -8.74 -15.24
C GLU A 388 9.55 -8.22 -14.00
N SER A 389 8.92 -8.35 -12.85
CA SER A 389 9.43 -7.92 -11.54
C SER A 389 9.61 -6.41 -11.35
N ASP A 390 9.06 -5.55 -12.21
CA ASP A 390 9.00 -4.11 -11.94
C ASP A 390 8.19 -3.79 -10.68
N ILE A 391 8.49 -2.64 -10.08
CA ILE A 391 7.63 -2.00 -9.10
C ILE A 391 7.00 -0.79 -9.79
N VAL A 392 5.69 -0.84 -10.00
CA VAL A 392 4.90 0.21 -10.64
C VAL A 392 4.11 0.94 -9.57
N ILE A 393 4.32 2.25 -9.47
CA ILE A 393 3.63 3.09 -8.49
C ILE A 393 2.84 4.15 -9.25
N ALA A 394 1.52 4.14 -9.08
CA ALA A 394 0.62 5.05 -9.74
C ALA A 394 -0.05 5.98 -8.74
N GLU A 395 0.11 7.28 -8.98
CA GLU A 395 -0.48 8.34 -8.18
C GLU A 395 -1.99 8.43 -8.39
N THR A 396 -2.71 8.68 -7.32
CA THR A 396 -4.14 9.00 -7.32
C THR A 396 -4.49 10.05 -8.38
N GLY A 397 -5.56 9.80 -9.11
CA GLY A 397 -6.02 10.66 -10.21
C GLY A 397 -5.80 10.03 -11.60
N THR A 398 -5.35 10.82 -12.58
CA THR A 398 -5.30 10.40 -13.99
C THR A 398 -4.45 9.13 -14.19
N PHE A 399 -3.28 9.04 -13.53
CA PHE A 399 -2.41 7.87 -13.67
C PHE A 399 -2.96 6.63 -12.98
N TYR A 400 -3.53 6.75 -11.78
CA TYR A 400 -4.13 5.59 -11.10
C TYR A 400 -5.21 4.95 -11.98
N ASN A 401 -6.10 5.78 -12.52
CA ASN A 401 -7.19 5.32 -13.37
C ASN A 401 -6.73 4.75 -14.72
N GLY A 402 -5.72 5.35 -15.35
CA GLY A 402 -5.23 4.88 -16.64
C GLY A 402 -4.31 3.66 -16.54
N MET A 403 -3.44 3.63 -15.54
CA MET A 403 -2.56 2.49 -15.29
C MET A 403 -3.32 1.24 -14.84
N ALA A 404 -4.53 1.40 -14.30
CA ALA A 404 -5.41 0.28 -13.97
C ALA A 404 -5.69 -0.61 -15.19
N GLU A 405 -5.86 -0.04 -16.39
CA GLU A 405 -6.13 -0.77 -17.63
C GLU A 405 -4.85 -1.23 -18.37
N VAL A 406 -3.66 -0.82 -17.92
CA VAL A 406 -2.36 -1.28 -18.45
C VAL A 406 -2.12 -2.72 -18.01
N ARG A 407 -1.92 -3.65 -18.94
CA ARG A 407 -1.66 -5.06 -18.62
C ARG A 407 -0.25 -5.24 -18.07
N LEU A 408 -0.17 -5.82 -16.88
CA LEU A 408 1.10 -6.04 -16.17
C LEU A 408 1.79 -7.33 -16.62
N PRO A 409 3.12 -7.32 -16.83
CA PRO A 409 3.92 -8.55 -16.91
C PRO A 409 3.88 -9.34 -15.59
N SER A 410 4.31 -10.60 -15.63
CA SER A 410 4.39 -11.45 -14.44
C SER A 410 5.27 -10.84 -13.34
N ASN A 411 4.92 -11.10 -12.08
CA ASN A 411 5.67 -10.69 -10.88
C ASN A 411 5.83 -9.17 -10.69
N VAL A 412 5.10 -8.34 -11.41
CA VAL A 412 5.05 -6.90 -11.17
C VAL A 412 4.37 -6.64 -9.83
N THR A 413 4.97 -5.76 -9.02
CA THR A 413 4.32 -5.20 -7.83
C THR A 413 3.67 -3.88 -8.22
N TYR A 414 2.35 -3.79 -8.09
CA TYR A 414 1.61 -2.54 -8.32
C TYR A 414 1.25 -1.88 -6.99
N ILE A 415 1.52 -0.59 -6.86
CA ILE A 415 1.26 0.21 -5.66
C ILE A 415 0.42 1.43 -6.05
N GLY A 416 -0.68 1.62 -5.36
CA GLY A 416 -1.54 2.80 -5.45
C GLY A 416 -2.43 2.86 -4.22
N GLN A 417 -3.00 4.02 -3.93
CA GLN A 417 -4.02 4.20 -2.91
C GLN A 417 -5.40 4.26 -3.56
N GLY A 418 -6.16 3.19 -3.47
CA GLY A 418 -7.50 3.12 -4.05
C GLY A 418 -8.61 3.57 -3.11
N GLY A 419 -8.42 3.39 -1.80
CA GLY A 419 -9.42 3.70 -0.79
C GLY A 419 -9.16 4.98 0.00
N TRP A 420 -7.90 5.36 0.22
CA TRP A 420 -7.56 6.60 0.94
C TRP A 420 -7.39 7.80 0.00
N GLU A 421 -6.84 7.56 -1.20
CA GLU A 421 -6.74 8.52 -2.31
C GLU A 421 -6.06 9.86 -1.97
N SER A 422 -5.08 9.86 -1.05
CA SER A 422 -4.31 11.06 -0.71
C SER A 422 -3.30 11.39 -1.79
N ILE A 423 -3.53 12.43 -2.58
CA ILE A 423 -2.58 12.88 -3.60
C ILE A 423 -1.24 13.29 -2.97
N GLY A 424 -0.15 13.03 -3.68
CA GLY A 424 1.22 13.19 -3.17
C GLY A 424 1.77 11.93 -2.46
N TYR A 425 0.96 10.89 -2.29
CA TYR A 425 1.36 9.61 -1.70
C TYR A 425 2.46 8.91 -2.50
N ALA A 426 2.33 8.88 -3.84
CA ALA A 426 3.13 8.00 -4.68
C ALA A 426 4.63 8.33 -4.68
N THR A 427 5.01 9.60 -4.57
CA THR A 427 6.41 10.02 -4.58
C THR A 427 7.18 9.49 -3.35
N PRO A 428 6.75 9.71 -2.10
CA PRO A 428 7.42 9.10 -0.95
C PRO A 428 7.29 7.57 -0.93
N SER A 429 6.15 7.01 -1.38
CA SER A 429 5.98 5.56 -1.49
C SER A 429 7.03 4.94 -2.43
N ALA A 430 7.34 5.62 -3.56
CA ALA A 430 8.41 5.19 -4.46
C ALA A 430 9.79 5.23 -3.79
N PHE A 431 10.05 6.22 -2.94
CA PHE A 431 11.26 6.24 -2.12
C PHE A 431 11.33 5.02 -1.21
N GLY A 432 10.26 4.73 -0.47
CA GLY A 432 10.18 3.55 0.40
C GLY A 432 10.37 2.23 -0.36
N ALA A 433 9.77 2.10 -1.55
CA ALA A 433 9.93 0.94 -2.42
C ALA A 433 11.39 0.77 -2.93
N CYS A 434 12.07 1.88 -3.28
CA CYS A 434 13.48 1.85 -3.66
C CYS A 434 14.39 1.39 -2.51
N ILE A 435 14.11 1.81 -1.27
CA ILE A 435 14.85 1.35 -0.08
C ILE A 435 14.59 -0.13 0.17
N ALA A 436 13.34 -0.58 0.01
CA ALA A 436 12.93 -1.97 0.25
C ALA A 436 13.52 -2.96 -0.76
N ALA A 437 13.66 -2.57 -2.03
CA ALA A 437 14.09 -3.45 -3.13
C ALA A 437 15.02 -2.70 -4.11
N PRO A 438 16.25 -2.37 -3.69
CA PRO A 438 17.18 -1.57 -4.50
C PRO A 438 17.61 -2.26 -5.81
N GLU A 439 17.46 -3.56 -5.90
CA GLU A 439 17.74 -4.37 -7.10
C GLU A 439 16.64 -4.31 -8.15
N ARG A 440 15.43 -3.91 -7.78
CA ARG A 440 14.26 -3.88 -8.68
C ARG A 440 14.11 -2.52 -9.35
N ARG A 441 13.57 -2.51 -10.55
CA ARG A 441 13.25 -1.28 -11.27
C ARG A 441 11.95 -0.67 -10.72
N VAL A 442 12.06 0.57 -10.20
CA VAL A 442 10.92 1.34 -9.70
C VAL A 442 10.49 2.36 -10.75
N LEU A 443 9.22 2.34 -11.11
CA LEU A 443 8.56 3.25 -12.03
C LEU A 443 7.49 4.02 -11.29
N LEU A 444 7.65 5.33 -11.19
CA LEU A 444 6.69 6.24 -10.58
C LEU A 444 5.94 7.01 -11.65
N PHE A 445 4.62 6.95 -11.63
CA PHE A 445 3.72 7.71 -12.47
C PHE A 445 2.95 8.70 -11.60
N THR A 446 3.25 10.00 -11.70
CA THR A 446 2.64 11.04 -10.87
C THR A 446 2.19 12.24 -11.71
N GLY A 447 1.18 12.97 -11.24
CA GLY A 447 0.73 14.22 -11.85
C GLY A 447 1.50 15.43 -11.32
N ASP A 448 1.44 16.52 -12.06
CA ASP A 448 2.03 17.82 -11.71
C ASP A 448 1.55 18.32 -10.34
N GLY A 449 0.24 18.36 -10.10
CA GLY A 449 -0.35 18.82 -8.84
C GLY A 449 -0.03 17.90 -7.65
N SER A 450 -0.10 16.60 -7.83
CA SER A 450 0.22 15.63 -6.78
C SER A 450 1.69 15.69 -6.38
N LEU A 451 2.60 15.82 -7.35
CA LEU A 451 4.03 15.93 -7.08
C LEU A 451 4.35 17.18 -6.24
N GLN A 452 3.64 18.31 -6.44
CA GLN A 452 3.88 19.55 -5.68
C GLN A 452 3.66 19.37 -4.17
N LEU A 453 2.87 18.41 -3.73
CA LEU A 453 2.61 18.18 -2.30
C LEU A 453 3.80 17.52 -1.57
N THR A 454 4.61 16.72 -2.27
CA THR A 454 5.65 15.87 -1.67
C THR A 454 6.95 15.84 -2.48
N ALA A 455 7.15 16.79 -3.38
CA ALA A 455 8.30 16.83 -4.29
C ALA A 455 9.66 16.82 -3.59
N GLN A 456 9.73 17.35 -2.36
CA GLN A 456 10.95 17.36 -1.56
C GLN A 456 11.50 15.94 -1.28
N GLU A 457 10.68 14.88 -1.43
CA GLU A 457 11.14 13.51 -1.24
C GLU A 457 12.06 13.02 -2.38
N ILE A 458 12.05 13.69 -3.52
CA ILE A 458 13.09 13.50 -4.56
C ILE A 458 14.48 13.78 -3.98
N SER A 459 14.63 14.74 -3.05
CA SER A 459 15.91 15.00 -2.38
C SER A 459 16.38 13.82 -1.53
N SER A 460 15.45 13.11 -0.87
CA SER A 460 15.76 11.86 -0.15
C SER A 460 16.19 10.75 -1.11
N MET A 461 15.49 10.59 -2.24
CA MET A 461 15.89 9.61 -3.26
C MET A 461 17.31 9.86 -3.77
N LEU A 462 17.66 11.12 -4.04
CA LEU A 462 19.02 11.53 -4.47
C LEU A 462 20.05 11.22 -3.37
N TYR A 463 19.75 11.60 -2.12
CA TYR A 463 20.65 11.40 -0.99
C TYR A 463 20.94 9.91 -0.71
N TYR A 464 19.92 9.03 -0.79
CA TYR A 464 20.06 7.59 -0.58
C TYR A 464 20.45 6.82 -1.84
N GLY A 465 20.72 7.49 -2.96
CA GLY A 465 21.14 6.86 -4.21
C GLY A 465 20.06 6.01 -4.90
N CYS A 466 18.79 6.31 -4.66
CA CYS A 466 17.68 5.68 -5.34
C CYS A 466 17.63 6.08 -6.83
N LYS A 467 17.26 5.15 -7.70
CA LYS A 467 17.30 5.35 -9.17
C LYS A 467 15.97 5.00 -9.85
N PRO A 468 14.82 5.54 -9.38
CA PRO A 468 13.55 5.35 -10.07
C PRO A 468 13.52 6.08 -11.41
N ILE A 469 12.62 5.65 -12.30
CA ILE A 469 12.17 6.45 -13.44
C ILE A 469 10.84 7.10 -13.05
N ILE A 470 10.82 8.42 -13.03
CA ILE A 470 9.66 9.23 -12.63
C ILE A 470 9.04 9.86 -13.86
N PHE A 471 7.79 9.53 -14.14
CA PHE A 471 6.97 10.17 -15.16
C PHE A 471 6.06 11.20 -14.49
N VAL A 472 6.20 12.46 -14.87
CA VAL A 472 5.39 13.58 -14.37
C VAL A 472 4.46 14.02 -15.48
N LEU A 473 3.17 13.71 -15.39
CA LEU A 473 2.17 14.23 -16.32
C LEU A 473 1.84 15.67 -15.94
N ASN A 474 2.31 16.60 -16.75
CA ASN A 474 2.00 18.02 -16.65
C ASN A 474 0.78 18.31 -17.54
N ASN A 475 -0.39 18.34 -16.92
CA ASN A 475 -1.69 18.61 -17.55
C ASN A 475 -2.36 19.89 -17.02
N ASP A 476 -1.56 20.80 -16.44
CA ASP A 476 -1.98 22.12 -15.97
C ASP A 476 -3.07 22.07 -14.88
N GLY A 477 -2.82 21.23 -13.86
CA GLY A 477 -3.63 21.18 -12.64
C GLY A 477 -4.37 19.88 -12.37
N TYR A 478 -5.40 19.99 -11.52
CA TYR A 478 -6.14 18.82 -11.03
C TYR A 478 -7.20 18.35 -12.02
N THR A 479 -6.78 17.61 -13.05
CA THR A 479 -7.68 17.11 -14.11
C THR A 479 -8.74 16.15 -13.55
N ILE A 480 -8.43 15.32 -12.56
CA ILE A 480 -9.42 14.44 -11.94
C ILE A 480 -10.56 15.23 -11.31
N GLU A 481 -10.28 16.34 -10.62
CA GLU A 481 -11.29 17.21 -10.01
C GLU A 481 -12.19 17.88 -11.06
N LYS A 482 -11.60 18.26 -12.21
CA LYS A 482 -12.36 18.76 -13.37
C LYS A 482 -13.31 17.70 -13.92
N TYR A 483 -12.94 16.41 -13.86
CA TYR A 483 -13.80 15.30 -14.28
C TYR A 483 -14.91 14.97 -13.28
N LEU A 484 -14.64 15.12 -11.99
CA LEU A 484 -15.63 14.90 -10.92
C LEU A 484 -16.65 16.04 -10.83
N ASN A 485 -16.23 17.27 -11.06
CA ASN A 485 -17.13 18.42 -11.07
C ASN A 485 -17.69 18.69 -12.48
N VAL A 486 -18.75 17.96 -12.85
CA VAL A 486 -19.34 18.03 -14.19
C VAL A 486 -20.06 19.35 -14.50
N GLN A 487 -20.35 20.18 -13.49
CA GLN A 487 -21.02 21.47 -13.67
C GLN A 487 -20.03 22.57 -14.12
N THR A 488 -18.78 22.48 -13.69
CA THR A 488 -17.78 23.52 -13.95
C THR A 488 -16.36 22.92 -14.01
N ASP A 489 -15.71 22.97 -15.16
CA ASP A 489 -14.34 22.47 -15.37
C ASP A 489 -13.25 23.56 -15.23
N ASN A 490 -13.61 24.85 -15.14
CA ASN A 490 -12.66 25.97 -15.15
C ASN A 490 -12.54 26.71 -13.80
N GLN A 491 -12.77 26.03 -12.69
CA GLN A 491 -12.66 26.64 -11.37
C GLN A 491 -11.19 26.91 -11.01
N LYS A 492 -10.92 28.10 -10.44
CA LYS A 492 -9.58 28.54 -10.05
C LYS A 492 -8.92 27.61 -9.03
N TYR A 493 -9.69 26.96 -8.18
CA TYR A 493 -9.17 26.01 -7.20
C TYR A 493 -8.56 24.72 -7.81
N ASN A 494 -8.81 24.45 -9.09
CA ASN A 494 -8.21 23.36 -9.83
C ASN A 494 -6.90 23.74 -10.54
N GLN A 495 -6.51 25.03 -10.48
CA GLN A 495 -5.27 25.53 -11.06
C GLN A 495 -4.13 25.41 -10.04
N ILE A 496 -2.94 25.15 -10.54
CA ILE A 496 -1.72 25.08 -9.75
C ILE A 496 -0.64 25.98 -10.34
N PRO A 497 0.35 26.43 -9.53
CA PRO A 497 1.55 27.09 -10.07
C PRO A 497 2.31 26.15 -11.01
N GLN A 498 2.75 26.65 -12.15
CA GLN A 498 3.59 25.88 -13.06
C GLN A 498 5.04 25.86 -12.54
N TRP A 499 5.54 24.62 -12.29
CA TRP A 499 6.91 24.41 -11.86
C TRP A 499 7.79 23.94 -13.02
N SER A 500 9.10 24.15 -12.90
CA SER A 500 10.11 23.55 -13.77
C SER A 500 10.50 22.18 -13.20
N TYR A 501 9.68 21.15 -13.44
CA TYR A 501 9.85 19.83 -12.82
C TYR A 501 11.19 19.18 -13.13
N THR A 502 11.72 19.38 -14.34
CA THR A 502 13.05 18.90 -14.74
C THR A 502 14.22 19.58 -14.01
N LYS A 503 13.96 20.70 -13.30
CA LYS A 503 14.97 21.43 -12.50
C LYS A 503 14.98 21.01 -11.03
N LEU A 504 14.02 20.21 -10.58
CA LEU A 504 13.93 19.84 -9.15
C LEU A 504 15.16 19.10 -8.65
N ALA A 505 15.70 18.15 -9.40
CA ALA A 505 16.88 17.40 -8.99
C ALA A 505 18.11 18.30 -8.81
N GLU A 506 18.33 19.25 -9.73
CA GLU A 506 19.38 20.25 -9.66
C GLU A 506 19.18 21.18 -8.45
N ALA A 507 17.95 21.67 -8.23
CA ALA A 507 17.59 22.52 -7.10
C ALA A 507 17.81 21.83 -5.75
N PHE A 508 17.66 20.50 -5.70
CA PHE A 508 17.95 19.66 -4.53
C PHE A 508 19.43 19.23 -4.42
N GLY A 509 20.30 19.78 -5.27
CA GLY A 509 21.74 19.51 -5.22
C GLY A 509 22.16 18.14 -5.77
N GLY A 510 21.28 17.45 -6.51
CA GLY A 510 21.55 16.12 -7.06
C GLY A 510 21.76 16.11 -8.57
N ASN A 511 22.24 14.97 -9.07
CA ASN A 511 22.40 14.69 -10.49
C ASN A 511 21.34 13.67 -10.94
N ALA A 512 20.50 14.04 -11.90
CA ALA A 512 19.49 13.20 -12.49
C ALA A 512 19.49 13.33 -14.02
N PHE A 513 19.02 12.31 -14.71
CA PHE A 513 18.60 12.47 -16.09
C PHE A 513 17.22 13.12 -16.12
N THR A 514 17.11 14.27 -16.78
CA THR A 514 15.85 15.02 -16.85
C THR A 514 15.54 15.42 -18.30
N VAL A 515 14.28 15.27 -18.70
CA VAL A 515 13.83 15.66 -20.03
C VAL A 515 12.35 16.05 -20.00
N THR A 516 11.99 17.05 -20.81
CA THR A 516 10.59 17.41 -21.07
C THR A 516 10.21 16.89 -22.44
N VAL A 517 9.07 16.20 -22.55
CA VAL A 517 8.56 15.59 -23.80
C VAL A 517 7.15 16.10 -24.10
N ARG A 518 6.85 16.32 -25.39
CA ARG A 518 5.58 16.83 -25.91
C ARG A 518 4.94 15.95 -26.96
N THR A 519 5.75 15.09 -27.59
CA THR A 519 5.31 14.20 -28.67
C THR A 519 5.62 12.73 -28.33
N TYR A 520 5.02 11.80 -29.05
CA TYR A 520 5.29 10.37 -28.85
C TYR A 520 6.71 9.98 -29.20
N GLY A 521 7.28 10.59 -30.25
CA GLY A 521 8.67 10.34 -30.65
C GLY A 521 9.64 10.77 -29.54
N GLU A 522 9.43 11.93 -28.93
CA GLU A 522 10.21 12.39 -27.78
C GLU A 522 10.05 11.47 -26.57
N LEU A 523 8.82 10.99 -26.28
CA LEU A 523 8.57 10.04 -25.20
C LEU A 523 9.29 8.70 -25.44
N ASP A 524 9.22 8.15 -26.65
CA ASP A 524 9.89 6.88 -27.00
C ASP A 524 11.43 7.00 -26.85
N GLN A 525 12.01 8.15 -27.25
CA GLN A 525 13.43 8.45 -27.05
C GLN A 525 13.78 8.62 -25.56
N ALA A 526 12.95 9.35 -24.82
CA ALA A 526 13.14 9.58 -23.40
C ALA A 526 13.10 8.27 -22.58
N ILE A 527 12.14 7.37 -22.87
CA ILE A 527 12.05 6.03 -22.26
C ILE A 527 13.33 5.24 -22.55
N THR A 528 13.75 5.22 -23.82
CA THR A 528 14.96 4.50 -24.24
C THR A 528 16.22 5.02 -23.56
N GLN A 529 16.33 6.35 -23.39
CA GLN A 529 17.47 6.97 -22.72
C GLN A 529 17.40 6.73 -21.20
N ALA A 530 16.23 6.89 -20.58
CA ALA A 530 16.06 6.65 -19.13
C ALA A 530 16.40 5.21 -18.75
N GLU A 531 16.13 4.21 -19.61
CA GLU A 531 16.55 2.81 -19.37
C GLU A 531 18.08 2.65 -19.29
N LYS A 532 18.84 3.48 -19.98
CA LYS A 532 20.31 3.48 -19.88
C LYS A 532 20.78 4.24 -18.66
N GLU A 533 20.21 5.43 -18.44
CA GLU A 533 20.60 6.36 -17.38
C GLU A 533 20.29 5.84 -15.97
N ARG A 534 19.23 5.04 -15.81
CA ARG A 534 18.86 4.46 -14.51
C ARG A 534 19.92 3.52 -13.89
N ALA A 535 20.88 3.05 -14.66
CA ALA A 535 22.01 2.32 -14.11
C ALA A 535 22.86 3.22 -13.18
N GLU A 536 22.95 4.51 -13.53
CA GLU A 536 23.81 5.48 -12.86
C GLU A 536 23.04 6.44 -11.95
N ARG A 537 21.85 6.91 -12.35
CA ARG A 537 21.14 8.01 -11.69
C ARG A 537 19.61 7.93 -11.81
N LEU A 538 18.92 8.68 -10.95
CA LEU A 538 17.48 8.94 -11.00
C LEU A 538 17.10 9.61 -12.33
N CYS A 539 15.92 9.27 -12.88
CA CYS A 539 15.40 9.82 -14.13
C CYS A 539 14.06 10.53 -13.89
N ILE A 540 13.88 11.73 -14.45
CA ILE A 540 12.62 12.48 -14.45
C ILE A 540 12.24 12.80 -15.89
N ILE A 541 11.08 12.30 -16.33
CA ILE A 541 10.49 12.58 -17.65
C ILE A 541 9.22 13.40 -17.40
N GLU A 542 9.29 14.70 -17.69
CA GLU A 542 8.13 15.59 -17.68
C GLU A 542 7.38 15.44 -19.01
N MET A 543 6.13 15.02 -18.93
CA MET A 543 5.23 14.79 -20.06
C MET A 543 4.23 15.93 -20.15
N ILE A 544 4.35 16.78 -21.15
CA ILE A 544 3.37 17.85 -21.39
C ILE A 544 2.17 17.24 -22.12
N ALA A 545 1.02 17.23 -21.47
CA ALA A 545 -0.22 16.74 -22.07
C ALA A 545 -0.60 17.57 -23.31
N GLY A 546 -0.96 16.91 -24.39
CA GLY A 546 -1.43 17.58 -25.61
C GLY A 546 -2.75 18.32 -25.43
N ASN A 547 -3.54 17.90 -24.44
CA ASN A 547 -4.75 18.56 -23.98
C ASN A 547 -4.86 18.40 -22.45
N PRO A 548 -5.00 19.49 -21.66
CA PRO A 548 -5.17 19.42 -20.22
C PRO A 548 -6.40 18.64 -19.74
N MET A 549 -7.40 18.49 -20.60
CA MET A 549 -8.62 17.70 -20.31
C MET A 549 -8.53 16.28 -20.89
N ASP A 550 -7.37 15.85 -21.40
CA ASP A 550 -7.22 14.48 -21.84
C ASP A 550 -7.13 13.51 -20.67
N ALA A 551 -7.81 12.38 -20.78
CA ALA A 551 -7.89 11.39 -19.71
C ALA A 551 -8.08 9.98 -20.27
N PRO A 552 -7.77 8.92 -19.50
CA PRO A 552 -8.04 7.55 -19.89
C PRO A 552 -9.53 7.27 -20.04
N GLU A 553 -9.86 6.23 -20.78
CA GLU A 553 -11.26 5.89 -21.14
C GLU A 553 -12.14 5.66 -19.91
N TYR A 554 -11.60 5.06 -18.86
CA TYR A 554 -12.29 4.91 -17.57
C TYR A 554 -12.84 6.25 -17.04
N MET A 555 -12.00 7.29 -16.99
CA MET A 555 -12.41 8.60 -16.50
C MET A 555 -13.46 9.26 -17.42
N ARG A 556 -13.37 9.07 -18.73
CA ARG A 556 -14.37 9.57 -19.69
C ARG A 556 -15.73 8.92 -19.47
N ARG A 557 -15.76 7.60 -19.23
CA ARG A 557 -16.99 6.86 -18.90
C ARG A 557 -17.57 7.29 -17.55
N MET A 558 -16.72 7.49 -16.55
CA MET A 558 -17.10 8.02 -15.23
C MET A 558 -17.77 9.39 -15.37
N ARG A 559 -17.17 10.34 -16.09
CA ARG A 559 -17.75 11.66 -16.34
C ARG A 559 -19.11 11.58 -17.04
N SER A 560 -19.19 10.78 -18.11
CA SER A 560 -20.46 10.58 -18.84
C SER A 560 -21.57 9.99 -17.96
N TYR A 561 -21.23 9.14 -17.01
CA TYR A 561 -22.17 8.63 -16.02
C TYR A 561 -22.64 9.74 -15.07
N MET A 562 -21.72 10.54 -14.54
CA MET A 562 -22.03 11.63 -13.62
C MET A 562 -22.89 12.72 -14.29
N GLU A 563 -22.61 13.08 -15.54
CA GLU A 563 -23.43 14.01 -16.33
C GLU A 563 -24.88 13.53 -16.49
N LYS A 564 -25.08 12.23 -16.77
CA LYS A 564 -26.41 11.62 -16.84
C LYS A 564 -27.15 11.68 -15.50
N GLN A 565 -26.46 11.43 -14.39
CA GLN A 565 -27.04 11.51 -13.05
C GLN A 565 -27.48 12.95 -12.72
N GLU A 566 -26.68 13.95 -13.07
CA GLU A 566 -26.97 15.35 -12.83
C GLU A 566 -28.22 15.83 -13.64
N ILE A 567 -28.29 15.41 -14.91
CA ILE A 567 -29.49 15.68 -15.74
C ILE A 567 -30.75 15.07 -15.10
N GLN A 568 -30.66 13.84 -14.59
CA GLN A 568 -31.79 13.18 -13.92
C GLN A 568 -32.19 13.87 -12.61
N ARG A 569 -31.23 14.43 -11.86
CA ARG A 569 -31.48 15.20 -10.62
C ARG A 569 -32.15 16.55 -10.92
N SER A 570 -31.71 17.24 -11.98
CA SER A 570 -32.29 18.54 -12.38
C SER A 570 -33.69 18.44 -12.97
N GLN A 571 -34.13 17.25 -13.37
CA GLN A 571 -35.48 16.97 -13.88
C GLN A 571 -36.50 16.56 -12.79
N LYS A 572 -36.01 16.28 -11.58
CA LYS A 572 -36.83 16.00 -10.39
C LYS A 572 -37.04 17.23 -9.54
#